data_a1dc6909c8e5ab82c3feb888895aa9a0
#
_entry.id   a1dc6909c8e5ab82c3feb888895aa9a0
#
_cell.length_a   1.000
_cell.length_b   1.000
_cell.length_c   1.000
_cell.angle_alpha   90.00
_cell.angle_beta   90.00
_cell.angle_gamma   90.00
#
_symmetry.space_group_name_H-M   'P 1'
#
loop_
_entity.id
_entity.type
_entity.pdbx_description
1 polymer ?
#
loop_
_entity_poly.entity_id
_entity_poly.type
_entity_poly.pdbx_seq_one_letter_code
_entity_poly.pdbx_strand_id
1 'polypeptide(L)'
;MKKIIIAMMAAVSLLNFSGCDSLDMEPVSSISDANYWKSPDQFKAFNIGLHGLLRSQSSYNIFVLGEPRSDIYGDQPFGGEATQGVERFSYNTINAEFTGISNFANFYTTLNQINLMIRRTNETDLLGEAEKNYYLGQAYGLRAYIYFHLLRSWGDVIITTEPTLGSELDISHLDKAASPASEVMDLIKKDIDASEKAFGGDYSYKQGKCYWSKPATLMLKGEVYLWSGRQMGGGTGDYTVAKTALQDLQQNGNLKLQEKFTDVFSFNNKENSEMIFALHSGKEDDFMMWRDYNWRNNMVPQREYMAGYCDETGTPFLEIPGYNLQGLMRYQVKKDHYLKSFREGDTRLKGTLKAVYKKHEDGTLEYIAPIQYKFQGTTLEGSNERSWYDDYPIYRYADALLLLAEAKALLGEDPSTEINAVRERAYGSEYFNAHKNEVAYPNDKGSFYNDNPFEAGDENVMEAILKERLREFFFEGKRWYDLRRF
;
A
#
# COMPACT_ATOMS: atom_id res chain seq x y z
N MET A 1 -28.84 40.06 -68.15
CA MET A 1 -29.30 39.65 -66.80
C MET A 1 -28.79 38.27 -66.36
N LYS A 2 -28.89 37.20 -67.13
CA LYS A 2 -28.38 35.87 -66.70
C LYS A 2 -26.89 35.80 -66.37
N LYS A 3 -26.02 36.54 -67.08
CA LYS A 3 -24.56 36.59 -66.83
C LYS A 3 -24.18 37.35 -65.53
N ILE A 4 -24.99 38.29 -65.10
CA ILE A 4 -24.78 39.07 -63.85
C ILE A 4 -25.19 38.27 -62.62
N ILE A 5 -26.24 37.42 -62.77
CA ILE A 5 -26.71 36.56 -61.71
C ILE A 5 -25.71 35.41 -61.44
N ILE A 6 -25.10 34.86 -62.47
CA ILE A 6 -24.05 33.85 -62.36
C ILE A 6 -22.79 34.41 -61.70
N ALA A 7 -22.40 35.64 -62.04
CA ALA A 7 -21.27 36.31 -61.39
C ALA A 7 -21.52 36.67 -59.93
N MET A 8 -22.76 37.04 -59.57
CA MET A 8 -23.14 37.26 -58.16
C MET A 8 -23.21 35.97 -57.37
N MET A 9 -23.67 34.83 -57.95
CA MET A 9 -23.64 33.54 -57.27
C MET A 9 -22.22 32.99 -57.09
N ALA A 10 -21.33 33.25 -58.02
CA ALA A 10 -19.92 32.85 -57.92
C ALA A 10 -19.15 33.71 -56.87
N ALA A 11 -19.52 34.98 -56.74
CA ALA A 11 -18.93 35.87 -55.68
C ALA A 11 -19.43 35.53 -54.27
N VAL A 12 -20.67 35.10 -54.12
CA VAL A 12 -21.24 34.66 -52.81
C VAL A 12 -20.66 33.30 -52.36
N SER A 13 -20.33 32.40 -53.32
CA SER A 13 -19.70 31.10 -52.98
C SER A 13 -18.20 31.24 -52.59
N LEU A 14 -17.53 32.32 -52.99
CA LEU A 14 -16.12 32.56 -52.60
C LEU A 14 -15.97 33.25 -51.24
N LEU A 15 -17.05 33.77 -50.68
CA LEU A 15 -17.03 34.40 -49.34
C LEU A 15 -17.30 33.43 -48.18
N ASN A 16 -17.58 32.14 -48.47
CA ASN A 16 -17.88 31.12 -47.44
C ASN A 16 -16.70 30.21 -47.11
N PHE A 17 -15.47 30.47 -47.59
CA PHE A 17 -14.30 29.62 -47.30
C PHE A 17 -13.32 30.24 -46.28
N SER A 18 -13.65 31.32 -45.60
CA SER A 18 -12.80 31.91 -44.57
C SER A 18 -13.35 31.75 -43.15
N GLY A 19 -14.16 30.72 -42.90
CA GLY A 19 -14.85 30.51 -41.61
C GLY A 19 -14.46 29.23 -40.90
N CYS A 20 -13.30 28.64 -41.15
CA CYS A 20 -12.90 27.43 -40.44
C CYS A 20 -11.92 27.62 -39.28
N ASP A 21 -11.47 28.83 -39.00
CA ASP A 21 -10.55 29.08 -37.85
C ASP A 21 -11.26 29.38 -36.52
N SER A 22 -12.59 29.43 -36.50
CA SER A 22 -13.34 29.79 -35.29
C SER A 22 -14.13 28.64 -34.67
N LEU A 23 -13.96 27.42 -35.16
CA LEU A 23 -14.67 26.21 -34.65
C LEU A 23 -13.86 25.40 -33.67
N ASP A 24 -12.60 25.74 -33.44
CA ASP A 24 -11.79 25.20 -32.33
C ASP A 24 -11.92 26.07 -31.07
N MET A 25 -13.14 26.53 -30.78
CA MET A 25 -13.40 27.06 -29.44
C MET A 25 -13.45 25.93 -28.46
N GLU A 26 -12.36 25.73 -27.72
CA GLU A 26 -12.39 24.87 -26.55
C GLU A 26 -13.55 25.29 -25.66
N PRO A 27 -14.39 24.35 -25.20
CA PRO A 27 -15.50 24.69 -24.32
C PRO A 27 -14.95 25.39 -23.06
N VAL A 28 -15.25 26.64 -22.86
CA VAL A 28 -14.83 27.42 -21.67
C VAL A 28 -15.36 26.80 -20.37
N SER A 29 -16.31 25.88 -20.48
CA SER A 29 -16.95 25.15 -19.37
C SER A 29 -16.35 23.78 -19.09
N SER A 30 -15.39 23.28 -19.89
CA SER A 30 -14.70 22.01 -19.65
C SER A 30 -13.21 22.23 -19.42
N ILE A 31 -12.66 21.58 -18.40
CA ILE A 31 -11.22 21.57 -18.13
C ILE A 31 -10.58 20.61 -19.13
N SER A 32 -9.76 21.15 -20.04
CA SER A 32 -8.92 20.38 -20.95
C SER A 32 -7.45 20.57 -20.58
N ASP A 33 -6.57 19.66 -21.05
CA ASP A 33 -5.13 19.79 -20.83
C ASP A 33 -4.61 21.14 -21.35
N ALA A 34 -5.10 21.64 -22.48
CA ALA A 34 -4.67 22.91 -23.08
C ALA A 34 -5.04 24.14 -22.24
N ASN A 35 -6.10 24.08 -21.45
CA ASN A 35 -6.56 25.25 -20.67
C ASN A 35 -6.31 25.10 -19.14
N TYR A 36 -5.80 23.97 -18.67
CA TYR A 36 -5.63 23.70 -17.24
C TYR A 36 -4.38 24.36 -16.65
N TRP A 37 -3.22 24.23 -17.26
CA TRP A 37 -1.91 24.55 -16.68
C TRP A 37 -1.57 26.07 -16.73
N LYS A 38 -2.33 26.91 -16.05
CA LYS A 38 -2.21 28.39 -16.12
C LYS A 38 -1.66 29.05 -14.85
N SER A 39 -1.57 28.33 -13.73
CA SER A 39 -1.08 28.86 -12.45
C SER A 39 -0.39 27.79 -11.61
N PRO A 40 0.49 28.17 -10.65
CA PRO A 40 1.07 27.25 -9.67
C PRO A 40 0.05 26.44 -8.89
N ASP A 41 -1.10 27.03 -8.54
CA ASP A 41 -2.16 26.36 -7.79
C ASP A 41 -2.76 25.17 -8.55
N GLN A 42 -2.77 25.22 -9.89
CA GLN A 42 -3.25 24.11 -10.71
C GLN A 42 -2.28 22.93 -10.69
N PHE A 43 -0.97 23.18 -10.67
CA PHE A 43 0.03 22.10 -10.45
C PHE A 43 -0.13 21.47 -9.07
N LYS A 44 -0.32 22.30 -8.04
CA LYS A 44 -0.60 21.82 -6.68
C LYS A 44 -1.86 20.97 -6.62
N ALA A 45 -2.97 21.46 -7.20
CA ALA A 45 -4.24 20.73 -7.23
C ALA A 45 -4.11 19.40 -8.00
N PHE A 46 -3.40 19.39 -9.13
CA PHE A 46 -3.16 18.17 -9.88
C PHE A 46 -2.31 17.16 -9.11
N ASN A 47 -1.27 17.60 -8.43
CA ASN A 47 -0.44 16.76 -7.57
C ASN A 47 -1.25 16.14 -6.41
N ILE A 48 -2.15 16.90 -5.79
CA ILE A 48 -3.11 16.38 -4.80
C ILE A 48 -3.98 15.29 -5.44
N GLY A 49 -4.49 15.57 -6.65
CA GLY A 49 -5.28 14.61 -7.43
C GLY A 49 -4.55 13.29 -7.73
N LEU A 50 -3.23 13.31 -7.99
CA LEU A 50 -2.43 12.09 -8.18
C LEU A 50 -2.45 11.19 -6.94
N HIS A 51 -2.30 11.76 -5.76
CA HIS A 51 -2.37 11.01 -4.50
C HIS A 51 -3.78 10.50 -4.22
N GLY A 52 -4.81 11.25 -4.62
CA GLY A 52 -6.21 10.80 -4.60
C GLY A 52 -6.46 9.60 -5.54
N LEU A 53 -5.90 9.62 -6.75
CA LEU A 53 -5.95 8.48 -7.68
C LEU A 53 -5.23 7.26 -7.12
N LEU A 54 -4.02 7.45 -6.58
CA LEU A 54 -3.30 6.35 -5.93
C LEU A 54 -4.15 5.75 -4.81
N ARG A 55 -4.74 6.57 -3.95
CA ARG A 55 -5.61 6.15 -2.86
C ARG A 55 -6.80 5.34 -3.35
N SER A 56 -7.54 5.83 -4.34
CA SER A 56 -8.75 5.17 -4.84
C SER A 56 -8.48 3.84 -5.55
N GLN A 57 -7.35 3.74 -6.25
CA GLN A 57 -6.96 2.52 -6.96
C GLN A 57 -6.22 1.51 -6.09
N SER A 58 -5.45 1.99 -5.13
CA SER A 58 -4.56 1.15 -4.33
C SER A 58 -5.27 0.43 -3.20
N SER A 59 -6.37 0.98 -2.70
CA SER A 59 -7.07 0.42 -1.55
C SER A 59 -7.45 -1.04 -1.72
N TYR A 60 -7.93 -1.43 -2.90
CA TYR A 60 -8.24 -2.82 -3.22
C TYR A 60 -7.04 -3.57 -3.79
N ASN A 61 -6.43 -3.05 -4.85
CA ASN A 61 -5.42 -3.77 -5.61
C ASN A 61 -4.14 -4.03 -4.82
N ILE A 62 -3.61 -3.03 -4.10
CA ILE A 62 -2.37 -3.21 -3.34
C ILE A 62 -2.53 -4.24 -2.25
N PHE A 63 -3.62 -4.16 -1.47
CA PHE A 63 -3.88 -5.13 -0.43
C PHE A 63 -4.10 -6.53 -0.99
N VAL A 64 -4.99 -6.69 -1.96
CA VAL A 64 -5.33 -8.01 -2.52
C VAL A 64 -4.15 -8.66 -3.22
N LEU A 65 -3.32 -7.88 -3.92
CA LEU A 65 -2.10 -8.39 -4.54
C LEU A 65 -1.01 -8.76 -3.52
N GLY A 66 -0.98 -8.08 -2.38
CA GLY A 66 0.08 -8.22 -1.38
C GLY A 66 -0.21 -9.18 -0.24
N GLU A 67 -1.49 -9.58 0.00
CA GLU A 67 -1.78 -10.35 1.21
C GLU A 67 -2.78 -11.52 1.06
N PRO A 68 -4.03 -11.37 0.59
CA PRO A 68 -5.01 -12.46 0.65
C PRO A 68 -4.63 -13.77 -0.03
N ARG A 69 -3.69 -13.74 -0.97
CA ARG A 69 -3.14 -14.93 -1.62
C ARG A 69 -1.93 -15.54 -0.89
N SER A 70 -1.65 -15.07 0.32
CA SER A 70 -0.55 -15.57 1.15
C SER A 70 -0.97 -16.73 2.06
N ASP A 71 -0.03 -17.20 2.86
CA ASP A 71 -0.21 -18.28 3.85
C ASP A 71 -1.06 -17.86 5.06
N ILE A 72 -1.39 -16.58 5.21
CA ILE A 72 -2.24 -16.06 6.31
C ILE A 72 -3.68 -16.58 6.22
N TYR A 73 -4.20 -16.76 5.01
CA TYR A 73 -5.60 -17.08 4.74
C TYR A 73 -5.77 -18.53 4.26
N GLY A 74 -7.02 -18.99 4.22
CA GLY A 74 -7.39 -20.29 3.67
C GLY A 74 -8.39 -21.08 4.49
N ASP A 75 -8.70 -20.67 5.71
CA ASP A 75 -9.78 -21.26 6.49
C ASP A 75 -11.14 -20.79 6.00
N GLN A 76 -12.17 -21.62 6.23
CA GLN A 76 -13.52 -21.23 5.91
C GLN A 76 -14.00 -20.09 6.83
N PRO A 77 -14.54 -19.01 6.28
CA PRO A 77 -15.12 -17.93 7.06
C PRO A 77 -16.24 -18.41 7.98
N PHE A 78 -16.16 -18.09 9.27
CA PHE A 78 -17.12 -18.58 10.26
C PHE A 78 -18.45 -17.80 10.26
N GLY A 79 -18.42 -16.55 9.88
CA GLY A 79 -19.58 -15.66 9.97
C GLY A 79 -19.80 -14.86 8.70
N GLY A 80 -19.63 -15.47 7.52
CA GLY A 80 -19.73 -14.77 6.27
C GLY A 80 -19.86 -15.68 5.05
N GLU A 81 -19.88 -15.04 3.92
CA GLU A 81 -19.99 -15.70 2.63
C GLU A 81 -18.69 -15.57 1.86
N ALA A 82 -17.97 -16.68 1.70
CA ALA A 82 -16.79 -16.74 0.83
C ALA A 82 -17.16 -16.73 -0.66
N THR A 83 -18.21 -16.05 -1.03
CA THR A 83 -18.80 -16.03 -2.37
C THR A 83 -18.55 -14.70 -3.08
N GLN A 84 -19.00 -14.58 -4.31
CA GLN A 84 -18.98 -13.34 -5.10
C GLN A 84 -17.59 -12.87 -5.56
N GLY A 85 -16.79 -13.79 -6.10
CA GLY A 85 -15.53 -13.46 -6.79
C GLY A 85 -14.29 -13.35 -5.90
N VAL A 86 -14.41 -13.61 -4.59
CA VAL A 86 -13.28 -13.64 -3.66
C VAL A 86 -12.93 -15.04 -3.16
N GLU A 87 -13.67 -16.06 -3.55
CA GLU A 87 -13.54 -17.45 -3.10
C GLU A 87 -12.11 -17.98 -3.29
N ARG A 88 -11.49 -17.60 -4.40
CA ARG A 88 -10.13 -18.04 -4.73
C ARG A 88 -9.11 -17.55 -3.73
N PHE A 89 -9.25 -16.31 -3.29
CA PHE A 89 -8.41 -15.74 -2.23
C PHE A 89 -8.78 -16.33 -0.87
N SER A 90 -10.07 -16.39 -0.56
CA SER A 90 -10.58 -16.87 0.74
C SER A 90 -10.14 -18.29 1.05
N TYR A 91 -10.14 -19.16 0.06
CA TYR A 91 -9.72 -20.58 0.23
C TYR A 91 -8.29 -20.84 -0.25
N ASN A 92 -7.56 -19.80 -0.64
CA ASN A 92 -6.21 -19.93 -1.20
C ASN A 92 -6.11 -20.94 -2.35
N THR A 93 -7.07 -20.87 -3.28
CA THR A 93 -7.19 -21.78 -4.43
C THR A 93 -6.85 -21.09 -5.75
N ILE A 94 -6.01 -20.07 -5.73
CA ILE A 94 -5.52 -19.35 -6.91
C ILE A 94 -4.65 -20.30 -7.74
N ASN A 95 -4.86 -20.30 -9.05
CA ASN A 95 -4.08 -21.08 -10.01
C ASN A 95 -3.96 -20.34 -11.35
N ALA A 96 -3.31 -20.93 -12.34
CA ALA A 96 -3.07 -20.33 -13.64
C ALA A 96 -4.34 -19.96 -14.42
N GLU A 97 -5.44 -20.69 -14.22
CA GLU A 97 -6.73 -20.41 -14.85
C GLU A 97 -7.52 -19.33 -14.10
N PHE A 98 -7.29 -19.23 -12.80
CA PHE A 98 -8.02 -18.35 -11.89
C PHE A 98 -7.02 -17.59 -11.02
N THR A 99 -6.43 -16.55 -11.58
CA THR A 99 -5.37 -15.75 -10.96
C THR A 99 -5.86 -14.79 -9.87
N GLY A 100 -7.18 -14.67 -9.71
CA GLY A 100 -7.80 -13.72 -8.81
C GLY A 100 -7.88 -12.32 -9.41
N ILE A 101 -6.76 -11.63 -9.57
CA ILE A 101 -6.67 -10.34 -10.27
C ILE A 101 -5.83 -10.52 -11.53
N SER A 102 -6.46 -10.39 -12.68
CA SER A 102 -5.80 -10.46 -14.00
C SER A 102 -5.66 -9.10 -14.67
N ASN A 103 -6.52 -8.13 -14.33
CA ASN A 103 -6.58 -6.84 -14.99
C ASN A 103 -5.73 -5.80 -14.25
N PHE A 104 -4.77 -5.21 -14.95
CA PHE A 104 -3.90 -4.14 -14.47
C PHE A 104 -4.18 -2.78 -15.15
N ALA A 105 -5.22 -2.64 -15.96
CA ALA A 105 -5.51 -1.43 -16.74
C ALA A 105 -5.64 -0.18 -15.85
N ASN A 106 -6.22 -0.30 -14.67
CA ASN A 106 -6.40 0.82 -13.74
C ASN A 106 -5.07 1.45 -13.31
N PHE A 107 -3.97 0.69 -13.21
CA PHE A 107 -2.66 1.24 -12.92
C PHE A 107 -2.19 2.20 -14.02
N TYR A 108 -2.49 1.89 -15.28
CA TYR A 108 -2.10 2.73 -16.42
C TYR A 108 -2.87 4.04 -16.50
N THR A 109 -4.09 4.09 -15.98
CA THR A 109 -4.80 5.37 -15.82
C THR A 109 -4.03 6.32 -14.90
N THR A 110 -3.54 5.81 -13.76
CA THR A 110 -2.72 6.61 -12.83
C THR A 110 -1.35 6.94 -13.43
N LEU A 111 -0.70 5.98 -14.11
CA LEU A 111 0.58 6.19 -14.79
C LEU A 111 0.48 7.30 -15.83
N ASN A 112 -0.62 7.35 -16.60
CA ASN A 112 -0.84 8.41 -17.58
C ASN A 112 -0.90 9.80 -16.93
N GLN A 113 -1.59 9.94 -15.81
CA GLN A 113 -1.65 11.21 -15.07
C GLN A 113 -0.29 11.58 -14.45
N ILE A 114 0.46 10.61 -13.97
CA ILE A 114 1.82 10.84 -13.46
C ILE A 114 2.75 11.30 -14.59
N ASN A 115 2.69 10.66 -15.76
CA ASN A 115 3.46 11.08 -16.94
C ASN A 115 3.10 12.49 -17.36
N LEU A 116 1.82 12.86 -17.34
CA LEU A 116 1.36 14.22 -17.64
C LEU A 116 1.93 15.23 -16.64
N MET A 117 1.90 14.94 -15.33
CA MET A 117 2.51 15.79 -14.31
C MET A 117 4.00 16.00 -14.56
N ILE A 118 4.75 14.93 -14.84
CA ILE A 118 6.19 15.00 -15.14
C ILE A 118 6.43 15.91 -16.37
N ARG A 119 5.70 15.68 -17.46
CA ARG A 119 5.84 16.47 -18.70
C ARG A 119 5.55 17.94 -18.45
N ARG A 120 4.40 18.27 -17.88
CA ARG A 120 3.98 19.66 -17.63
C ARG A 120 4.86 20.39 -16.63
N THR A 121 5.36 19.70 -15.61
CA THR A 121 6.29 20.30 -14.64
C THR A 121 7.64 20.62 -15.28
N ASN A 122 8.14 19.78 -16.20
CA ASN A 122 9.37 20.08 -16.92
C ASN A 122 9.23 21.22 -17.94
N GLU A 123 8.05 21.37 -18.57
CA GLU A 123 7.80 22.36 -19.64
C GLU A 123 7.44 23.75 -19.10
N THR A 124 6.99 23.90 -17.88
CA THR A 124 6.45 25.15 -17.34
C THR A 124 7.53 26.12 -16.86
N ASP A 125 7.30 27.42 -17.06
CA ASP A 125 8.05 28.51 -16.41
C ASP A 125 7.28 29.15 -15.24
N LEU A 126 6.10 28.63 -14.91
CA LEU A 126 5.24 29.14 -13.83
C LEU A 126 5.72 28.76 -12.43
N LEU A 127 6.53 27.71 -12.33
CA LEU A 127 7.02 27.16 -11.06
C LEU A 127 8.49 27.53 -10.85
N GLY A 128 8.84 27.89 -9.61
CA GLY A 128 10.24 27.97 -9.20
C GLY A 128 10.91 26.61 -9.15
N GLU A 129 12.24 26.57 -9.22
CA GLU A 129 13.04 25.33 -9.24
C GLU A 129 12.72 24.40 -8.05
N ALA A 130 12.57 24.96 -6.86
CA ALA A 130 12.24 24.18 -5.67
C ALA A 130 10.86 23.51 -5.74
N GLU A 131 9.88 24.17 -6.36
CA GLU A 131 8.54 23.59 -6.56
C GLU A 131 8.55 22.54 -7.67
N LYS A 132 9.24 22.82 -8.79
CA LYS A 132 9.44 21.82 -9.85
C LYS A 132 10.06 20.54 -9.28
N ASN A 133 11.13 20.68 -8.55
CA ASN A 133 11.85 19.55 -7.94
C ASN A 133 10.96 18.79 -6.95
N TYR A 134 10.15 19.49 -6.15
CA TYR A 134 9.23 18.85 -5.22
C TYR A 134 8.17 18.01 -5.96
N TYR A 135 7.53 18.54 -7.00
CA TYR A 135 6.53 17.78 -7.76
C TYR A 135 7.15 16.66 -8.61
N LEU A 136 8.32 16.87 -9.18
CA LEU A 136 9.04 15.83 -9.92
C LEU A 136 9.48 14.69 -9.01
N GLY A 137 9.98 15.02 -7.80
CA GLY A 137 10.36 14.03 -6.80
C GLY A 137 9.19 13.11 -6.44
N GLN A 138 8.01 13.69 -6.24
CA GLN A 138 6.79 12.93 -5.98
C GLN A 138 6.35 12.10 -7.17
N ALA A 139 6.29 12.68 -8.35
CA ALA A 139 5.80 12.01 -9.56
C ALA A 139 6.69 10.82 -9.96
N TYR A 140 8.02 10.98 -9.97
CA TYR A 140 8.93 9.89 -10.25
C TYR A 140 8.84 8.78 -9.20
N GLY A 141 8.78 9.13 -7.91
CA GLY A 141 8.62 8.16 -6.84
C GLY A 141 7.33 7.35 -6.96
N LEU A 142 6.20 8.00 -7.24
CA LEU A 142 4.90 7.35 -7.47
C LEU A 142 4.94 6.45 -8.72
N ARG A 143 5.60 6.87 -9.81
CA ARG A 143 5.73 6.03 -11.01
C ARG A 143 6.54 4.77 -10.74
N ALA A 144 7.68 4.91 -10.07
CA ALA A 144 8.48 3.77 -9.64
C ALA A 144 7.68 2.81 -8.74
N TYR A 145 6.93 3.33 -7.79
CA TYR A 145 6.10 2.53 -6.89
C TYR A 145 5.03 1.71 -7.64
N ILE A 146 4.32 2.32 -8.58
CA ILE A 146 3.30 1.63 -9.38
C ILE A 146 3.94 0.58 -10.30
N TYR A 147 5.03 0.90 -10.99
CA TYR A 147 5.74 -0.08 -11.82
C TYR A 147 6.31 -1.23 -10.99
N PHE A 148 6.72 -0.99 -9.77
CA PHE A 148 7.18 -2.06 -8.88
C PHE A 148 6.05 -3.02 -8.50
N HIS A 149 4.83 -2.53 -8.27
CA HIS A 149 3.66 -3.39 -8.10
C HIS A 149 3.32 -4.19 -9.35
N LEU A 150 3.38 -3.56 -10.52
CA LEU A 150 3.17 -4.22 -11.81
C LEU A 150 4.20 -5.33 -12.03
N LEU A 151 5.49 -5.03 -11.86
CA LEU A 151 6.57 -6.00 -12.02
C LEU A 151 6.44 -7.18 -11.05
N ARG A 152 6.20 -6.93 -9.77
CA ARG A 152 6.08 -8.00 -8.76
C ARG A 152 4.87 -8.91 -9.00
N SER A 153 3.83 -8.42 -9.66
CA SER A 153 2.58 -9.16 -9.86
C SER A 153 2.48 -9.84 -11.22
N TRP A 154 2.97 -9.21 -12.29
CA TRP A 154 2.82 -9.69 -13.67
C TRP A 154 4.13 -9.95 -14.40
N GLY A 155 5.26 -9.48 -13.89
CA GLY A 155 6.58 -9.64 -14.55
C GLY A 155 6.75 -8.67 -15.70
N ASP A 156 6.63 -9.17 -16.93
CA ASP A 156 6.69 -8.37 -18.15
C ASP A 156 5.44 -7.51 -18.28
N VAL A 157 5.61 -6.20 -18.41
CA VAL A 157 4.51 -5.23 -18.50
C VAL A 157 4.82 -4.12 -19.47
N ILE A 158 3.80 -3.41 -19.95
CA ILE A 158 3.96 -2.31 -20.90
C ILE A 158 4.66 -1.12 -20.20
N ILE A 159 5.77 -0.65 -20.75
CA ILE A 159 6.40 0.60 -20.34
C ILE A 159 5.77 1.76 -21.13
N THR A 160 5.27 2.76 -20.40
CA THR A 160 4.85 4.05 -20.95
C THR A 160 5.32 5.18 -20.03
N THR A 161 6.12 6.09 -20.58
CA THR A 161 6.71 7.23 -19.85
C THR A 161 6.20 8.57 -20.38
N GLU A 162 5.48 8.55 -21.50
CA GLU A 162 4.82 9.72 -22.08
C GLU A 162 3.32 9.66 -21.83
N PRO A 163 2.67 10.81 -21.56
CA PRO A 163 1.23 10.84 -21.40
C PRO A 163 0.54 10.62 -22.76
N THR A 164 -0.56 9.89 -22.75
CA THR A 164 -1.46 9.81 -23.89
C THR A 164 -2.51 10.93 -23.75
N LEU A 165 -2.47 11.89 -24.65
CA LEU A 165 -3.41 12.99 -24.72
C LEU A 165 -4.37 12.77 -25.89
N GLY A 166 -5.65 13.13 -25.70
CA GLY A 166 -6.68 12.95 -26.73
C GLY A 166 -6.35 13.65 -28.05
N SER A 167 -5.69 14.83 -27.99
CA SER A 167 -5.23 15.58 -29.16
C SER A 167 -4.04 14.97 -29.88
N GLU A 168 -3.26 14.12 -29.22
CA GLU A 168 -2.05 13.45 -29.73
C GLU A 168 -2.28 11.94 -29.98
N LEU A 169 -3.52 11.45 -29.78
CA LEU A 169 -3.84 10.04 -29.84
C LEU A 169 -3.82 9.52 -31.28
N ASP A 170 -2.83 8.69 -31.60
CA ASP A 170 -2.80 7.90 -32.82
C ASP A 170 -3.44 6.52 -32.56
N ILE A 171 -4.70 6.38 -32.96
CA ILE A 171 -5.46 5.13 -32.81
C ILE A 171 -4.91 3.96 -33.62
N SER A 172 -4.06 4.21 -34.61
CA SER A 172 -3.42 3.15 -35.40
C SER A 172 -2.21 2.52 -34.69
N HIS A 173 -1.70 3.12 -33.60
CA HIS A 173 -0.54 2.68 -32.84
C HIS A 173 -0.80 2.52 -31.34
N LEU A 174 -2.00 2.06 -30.98
CA LEU A 174 -2.36 1.82 -29.56
C LEU A 174 -1.76 0.55 -28.99
N ASP A 175 -1.48 -0.44 -29.83
CA ASP A 175 -0.95 -1.72 -29.40
C ASP A 175 0.52 -1.59 -29.03
N LYS A 176 0.86 -1.91 -27.78
CA LYS A 176 2.22 -1.96 -27.28
C LYS A 176 2.51 -3.34 -26.70
N ALA A 177 3.64 -3.92 -27.09
CA ALA A 177 4.12 -5.14 -26.46
C ALA A 177 4.54 -4.89 -25.01
N ALA A 178 4.44 -5.92 -24.18
CA ALA A 178 5.04 -5.89 -22.85
C ALA A 178 6.57 -5.83 -22.97
N SER A 179 7.19 -5.01 -22.14
CA SER A 179 8.64 -4.96 -21.99
C SER A 179 9.09 -6.04 -21.01
N PRO A 180 10.28 -6.63 -21.21
CA PRO A 180 10.85 -7.57 -20.26
C PRO A 180 10.95 -7.02 -18.85
N ALA A 181 10.78 -7.86 -17.83
CA ALA A 181 10.87 -7.48 -16.42
C ALA A 181 12.19 -6.77 -16.06
N SER A 182 13.30 -7.09 -16.75
CA SER A 182 14.57 -6.40 -16.59
C SER A 182 14.50 -4.92 -16.98
N GLU A 183 13.88 -4.61 -18.13
CA GLU A 183 13.70 -3.22 -18.58
C GLU A 183 12.74 -2.44 -17.66
N VAL A 184 11.72 -3.11 -17.15
CA VAL A 184 10.81 -2.53 -16.17
C VAL A 184 11.57 -2.19 -14.88
N MET A 185 12.45 -3.08 -14.40
CA MET A 185 13.30 -2.83 -13.23
C MET A 185 14.28 -1.67 -13.48
N ASP A 186 14.86 -1.56 -14.65
CA ASP A 186 15.74 -0.45 -15.02
C ASP A 186 14.99 0.89 -14.98
N LEU A 187 13.74 0.93 -15.48
CA LEU A 187 12.89 2.12 -15.36
C LEU A 187 12.60 2.45 -13.90
N ILE A 188 12.26 1.46 -13.07
CA ILE A 188 11.98 1.66 -11.63
C ILE A 188 13.21 2.27 -10.94
N LYS A 189 14.40 1.70 -11.13
CA LYS A 189 15.64 2.20 -10.55
C LYS A 189 15.96 3.63 -11.03
N LYS A 190 15.79 3.90 -12.33
CA LYS A 190 15.96 5.25 -12.90
C LYS A 190 15.01 6.28 -12.28
N ASP A 191 13.75 5.93 -12.11
CA ASP A 191 12.74 6.81 -11.51
C ASP A 191 13.01 7.05 -10.02
N ILE A 192 13.47 6.05 -9.28
CA ILE A 192 13.92 6.20 -7.89
C ILE A 192 15.07 7.19 -7.81
N ASP A 193 16.08 7.06 -8.66
CA ASP A 193 17.24 7.97 -8.67
C ASP A 193 16.83 9.40 -9.07
N ALA A 194 15.90 9.54 -10.03
CA ALA A 194 15.34 10.83 -10.41
C ALA A 194 14.54 11.48 -9.25
N SER A 195 13.73 10.70 -8.53
CA SER A 195 12.98 11.15 -7.35
C SER A 195 13.92 11.61 -6.24
N GLU A 196 14.92 10.79 -5.90
CA GLU A 196 15.91 11.10 -4.86
C GLU A 196 16.71 12.37 -5.21
N LYS A 197 17.15 12.49 -6.45
CA LYS A 197 17.85 13.68 -6.96
C LYS A 197 16.99 14.93 -6.87
N ALA A 198 15.72 14.84 -7.23
CA ALA A 198 14.79 15.97 -7.21
C ALA A 198 14.52 16.46 -5.78
N PHE A 199 14.35 15.56 -4.81
CA PHE A 199 14.23 15.95 -3.40
C PHE A 199 15.55 16.50 -2.82
N GLY A 200 16.71 16.08 -3.35
CA GLY A 200 18.03 16.51 -2.84
C GLY A 200 18.21 16.23 -1.35
N GLY A 201 18.48 17.26 -0.56
CA GLY A 201 18.65 17.18 0.90
C GLY A 201 17.34 17.34 1.70
N ASP A 202 16.18 17.36 1.08
CA ASP A 202 14.90 17.64 1.74
C ASP A 202 14.21 16.34 2.23
N TYR A 203 14.32 16.06 3.52
CA TYR A 203 13.63 14.93 4.19
C TYR A 203 12.29 15.31 4.83
N SER A 204 11.80 16.53 4.59
CA SER A 204 10.58 17.02 5.22
C SER A 204 9.32 16.40 4.63
N TYR A 205 8.26 16.39 5.45
CA TYR A 205 6.90 15.98 5.04
C TYR A 205 6.05 17.23 4.81
N LYS A 206 6.34 18.02 3.77
CA LYS A 206 5.75 19.33 3.52
C LYS A 206 4.22 19.38 3.50
N GLN A 207 3.57 18.35 3.00
CA GLN A 207 2.11 18.25 2.92
C GLN A 207 1.55 17.14 3.84
N GLY A 208 2.41 16.61 4.74
CA GLY A 208 2.07 15.46 5.58
C GLY A 208 2.54 14.14 4.99
N LYS A 209 2.30 13.06 5.73
CA LYS A 209 2.80 11.71 5.42
C LYS A 209 1.90 10.93 4.44
N CYS A 210 0.83 11.56 3.99
CA CYS A 210 -0.02 11.04 2.91
C CYS A 210 0.40 11.53 1.52
N TYR A 211 1.50 12.28 1.46
CA TYR A 211 2.15 12.70 0.21
C TYR A 211 3.53 12.07 0.10
N TRP A 212 3.89 11.73 -1.14
CA TRP A 212 5.20 11.12 -1.40
C TRP A 212 6.34 12.06 -1.03
N SER A 213 7.37 11.53 -0.39
CA SER A 213 8.49 12.29 0.16
C SER A 213 9.82 11.59 -0.12
N LYS A 214 10.95 12.25 0.17
CA LYS A 214 12.26 11.58 0.11
C LYS A 214 12.34 10.36 1.02
N PRO A 215 11.86 10.38 2.28
CA PRO A 215 11.77 9.18 3.09
C PRO A 215 11.02 8.02 2.42
N ALA A 216 9.90 8.29 1.72
CA ALA A 216 9.17 7.27 0.96
C ALA A 216 9.98 6.74 -0.24
N THR A 217 10.74 7.60 -0.93
CA THR A 217 11.64 7.20 -2.02
C THR A 217 12.76 6.29 -1.51
N LEU A 218 13.38 6.61 -0.38
CA LEU A 218 14.44 5.78 0.21
C LEU A 218 13.91 4.44 0.69
N MET A 219 12.70 4.42 1.24
CA MET A 219 12.03 3.19 1.63
C MET A 219 11.76 2.29 0.42
N LEU A 220 11.22 2.85 -0.66
CA LEU A 220 11.02 2.14 -1.92
C LEU A 220 12.35 1.65 -2.51
N LYS A 221 13.41 2.49 -2.47
CA LYS A 221 14.76 2.11 -2.91
C LYS A 221 15.26 0.87 -2.18
N GLY A 222 15.14 0.85 -0.86
CA GLY A 222 15.50 -0.30 -0.04
C GLY A 222 14.76 -1.58 -0.46
N GLU A 223 13.43 -1.50 -0.60
CA GLU A 223 12.59 -2.65 -0.98
C GLU A 223 12.88 -3.14 -2.41
N VAL A 224 13.01 -2.23 -3.38
CA VAL A 224 13.29 -2.54 -4.79
C VAL A 224 14.65 -3.22 -4.95
N TYR A 225 15.67 -2.71 -4.29
CA TYR A 225 17.02 -3.27 -4.42
C TYR A 225 17.16 -4.61 -3.67
N LEU A 226 16.44 -4.83 -2.58
CA LEU A 226 16.33 -6.18 -1.98
C LEU A 226 15.65 -7.16 -2.93
N TRP A 227 14.55 -6.75 -3.57
CA TRP A 227 13.88 -7.58 -4.56
C TRP A 227 14.77 -7.88 -5.76
N SER A 228 15.37 -6.87 -6.37
CA SER A 228 16.26 -7.02 -7.52
C SER A 228 17.48 -7.89 -7.20
N GLY A 229 18.06 -7.70 -6.01
CA GLY A 229 19.20 -8.48 -5.54
C GLY A 229 18.90 -9.95 -5.39
N ARG A 230 17.71 -10.31 -4.89
CA ARG A 230 17.32 -11.71 -4.65
C ARG A 230 16.66 -12.39 -5.84
N GLN A 231 15.79 -11.67 -6.57
CA GLN A 231 14.94 -12.26 -7.59
C GLN A 231 15.43 -12.01 -9.02
N MET A 232 16.31 -11.04 -9.22
CA MET A 232 16.73 -10.63 -10.56
C MET A 232 18.27 -10.61 -10.74
N GLY A 233 19.01 -11.23 -9.81
CA GLY A 233 20.45 -11.46 -9.95
C GLY A 233 21.35 -10.28 -9.57
N GLY A 234 20.81 -9.20 -8.95
CA GLY A 234 21.63 -8.05 -8.52
C GLY A 234 22.59 -8.34 -7.36
N GLY A 235 22.30 -9.36 -6.54
CA GLY A 235 23.19 -9.89 -5.50
C GLY A 235 23.67 -8.85 -4.50
N THR A 236 24.92 -9.00 -4.06
CA THR A 236 25.55 -8.15 -3.03
C THR A 236 25.62 -6.67 -3.40
N GLY A 237 25.72 -6.35 -4.69
CA GLY A 237 25.68 -4.96 -5.17
C GLY A 237 24.36 -4.28 -4.79
N ASP A 238 23.24 -4.92 -5.12
CA ASP A 238 21.91 -4.41 -4.82
C ASP A 238 21.62 -4.41 -3.31
N TYR A 239 22.07 -5.43 -2.55
CA TYR A 239 21.92 -5.44 -1.09
C TYR A 239 22.66 -4.27 -0.42
N THR A 240 23.83 -3.90 -0.96
CA THR A 240 24.59 -2.74 -0.46
C THR A 240 23.85 -1.44 -0.72
N VAL A 241 23.25 -1.26 -1.89
CA VAL A 241 22.41 -0.09 -2.20
C VAL A 241 21.20 -0.03 -1.28
N ALA A 242 20.50 -1.15 -1.09
CA ALA A 242 19.36 -1.24 -0.19
C ALA A 242 19.75 -0.83 1.26
N LYS A 243 20.82 -1.42 1.79
CA LYS A 243 21.35 -1.08 3.12
C LYS A 243 21.63 0.41 3.24
N THR A 244 22.35 0.99 2.27
CA THR A 244 22.74 2.41 2.29
C THR A 244 21.51 3.33 2.30
N ALA A 245 20.51 3.05 1.46
CA ALA A 245 19.29 3.83 1.41
C ALA A 245 18.49 3.76 2.73
N LEU A 246 18.38 2.57 3.32
CA LEU A 246 17.67 2.37 4.59
C LEU A 246 18.43 2.96 5.79
N GLN A 247 19.77 2.97 5.77
CA GLN A 247 20.57 3.66 6.77
C GLN A 247 20.45 5.18 6.66
N ASP A 248 20.44 5.72 5.44
CA ASP A 248 20.16 7.15 5.21
C ASP A 248 18.79 7.53 5.75
N LEU A 249 17.77 6.73 5.44
CA LEU A 249 16.43 6.91 5.98
C LEU A 249 16.40 6.88 7.52
N GLN A 250 17.09 5.92 8.14
CA GLN A 250 17.18 5.78 9.59
C GLN A 250 17.84 7.01 10.25
N GLN A 251 18.87 7.55 9.63
CA GLN A 251 19.63 8.69 10.16
C GLN A 251 18.91 10.03 9.96
N ASN A 252 18.28 10.23 8.83
CA ASN A 252 17.80 11.54 8.38
C ASN A 252 16.26 11.64 8.27
N GLY A 253 15.53 10.53 8.34
CA GLY A 253 14.08 10.49 8.16
C GLY A 253 13.26 11.04 9.34
N ASN A 254 13.89 11.34 10.47
CA ASN A 254 13.23 11.75 11.71
C ASN A 254 12.12 10.79 12.15
N LEU A 255 12.45 9.50 12.18
CA LEU A 255 11.52 8.41 12.42
C LEU A 255 11.79 7.75 13.77
N LYS A 256 10.72 7.29 14.41
CA LYS A 256 10.79 6.58 15.69
C LYS A 256 9.63 5.59 15.79
N LEU A 257 9.88 4.40 16.31
CA LEU A 257 8.83 3.46 16.68
C LEU A 257 7.90 4.08 17.72
N GLN A 258 6.60 3.84 17.61
CA GLN A 258 5.66 4.17 18.66
C GLN A 258 5.92 3.30 19.89
N GLU A 259 5.62 3.81 21.07
CA GLU A 259 5.83 3.07 22.31
C GLU A 259 4.97 1.81 22.37
N LYS A 260 3.72 1.91 21.92
CA LYS A 260 2.80 0.77 21.81
C LYS A 260 2.49 0.48 20.36
N PHE A 261 2.43 -0.81 20.02
CA PHE A 261 2.08 -1.26 18.68
C PHE A 261 0.72 -0.72 18.19
N THR A 262 -0.29 -0.68 19.07
CA THR A 262 -1.62 -0.20 18.73
C THR A 262 -1.69 1.29 18.44
N ASP A 263 -0.76 2.08 18.98
CA ASP A 263 -0.75 3.54 18.79
C ASP A 263 -0.39 3.91 17.34
N VAL A 264 0.29 3.02 16.61
CA VAL A 264 0.64 3.20 15.20
C VAL A 264 -0.60 3.38 14.34
N PHE A 265 -1.68 2.64 14.65
CA PHE A 265 -2.90 2.53 13.84
C PHE A 265 -4.08 3.33 14.41
N SER A 266 -3.86 4.07 15.49
CA SER A 266 -4.91 4.82 16.16
C SER A 266 -5.41 5.98 15.30
N PHE A 267 -6.73 6.10 15.14
CA PHE A 267 -7.39 7.22 14.48
C PHE A 267 -6.93 8.59 15.02
N ASN A 268 -6.69 8.69 16.34
CA ASN A 268 -6.27 9.92 16.98
C ASN A 268 -4.75 10.19 16.89
N ASN A 269 -3.97 9.29 16.28
CA ASN A 269 -2.52 9.39 16.18
C ASN A 269 -2.03 9.21 14.72
N LYS A 270 -2.76 9.80 13.79
CA LYS A 270 -2.37 9.83 12.37
C LYS A 270 -1.06 10.56 12.19
N GLU A 271 -0.34 10.25 11.13
CA GLU A 271 0.94 10.87 10.80
C GLU A 271 1.98 10.82 11.93
N ASN A 272 1.87 9.83 12.82
CA ASN A 272 2.79 9.63 13.94
C ASN A 272 4.25 9.44 13.48
N SER A 273 5.18 9.42 14.45
CA SER A 273 6.62 9.35 14.15
C SER A 273 7.07 8.06 13.47
N GLU A 274 6.27 7.00 13.51
CA GLU A 274 6.58 5.73 12.83
C GLU A 274 6.13 5.72 11.36
N MET A 275 5.13 6.53 10.99
CA MET A 275 4.60 6.58 9.64
C MET A 275 5.59 7.23 8.67
N ILE A 276 5.81 6.62 7.49
CA ILE A 276 6.63 7.15 6.39
C ILE A 276 5.73 7.59 5.24
N PHE A 277 4.84 6.70 4.79
CA PHE A 277 3.86 6.99 3.76
C PHE A 277 2.58 6.20 4.01
N ALA A 278 1.44 6.89 4.01
CA ALA A 278 0.13 6.31 4.22
C ALA A 278 -0.88 6.79 3.18
N LEU A 279 -1.89 5.97 2.93
CA LEU A 279 -3.06 6.39 2.16
C LEU A 279 -4.08 7.00 3.14
N HIS A 280 -4.44 8.24 2.90
CA HIS A 280 -5.31 8.99 3.79
C HIS A 280 -6.77 8.53 3.71
N SER A 281 -7.42 8.46 4.88
CA SER A 281 -8.87 8.33 5.01
C SER A 281 -9.37 9.47 5.90
N GLY A 282 -10.39 10.22 5.47
CA GLY A 282 -10.84 11.40 6.19
C GLY A 282 -12.35 11.63 6.08
N LYS A 283 -12.91 12.24 7.13
CA LYS A 283 -14.31 12.65 7.16
C LYS A 283 -14.57 13.81 6.19
N GLU A 284 -13.57 14.66 6.04
CA GLU A 284 -13.62 15.90 5.24
C GLU A 284 -13.87 15.66 3.76
N ASP A 285 -13.41 14.52 3.24
CA ASP A 285 -13.64 14.11 1.85
C ASP A 285 -14.53 12.86 1.73
N ASP A 286 -15.14 12.44 2.85
CA ASP A 286 -15.97 11.23 3.00
C ASP A 286 -15.32 9.97 2.43
N PHE A 287 -14.01 9.90 2.46
CA PHE A 287 -13.26 8.76 1.98
C PHE A 287 -12.87 7.84 3.14
N MET A 288 -13.40 6.64 3.11
CA MET A 288 -13.03 5.55 4.01
C MET A 288 -12.44 4.42 3.19
N MET A 289 -11.12 4.24 3.24
CA MET A 289 -10.46 3.11 2.56
C MET A 289 -11.07 1.76 2.90
N TRP A 290 -11.74 1.71 4.00
CA TRP A 290 -12.23 0.50 4.64
C TRP A 290 -13.72 0.22 4.34
N ARG A 291 -14.46 1.13 3.69
CA ARG A 291 -15.92 1.04 3.53
C ARG A 291 -16.35 0.16 2.35
N ASP A 292 -16.00 0.50 1.14
CA ASP A 292 -16.85 0.13 0.00
C ASP A 292 -16.39 -1.02 -0.92
N TYR A 293 -15.34 -1.63 -0.81
CA TYR A 293 -14.81 -2.80 -1.54
C TYR A 293 -13.57 -3.30 -0.85
N ASN A 294 -13.38 -2.80 0.33
CA ASN A 294 -12.15 -2.89 1.02
C ASN A 294 -12.12 -4.10 1.89
N TRP A 295 -10.96 -4.60 1.97
CA TRP A 295 -10.58 -5.80 2.65
C TRP A 295 -11.13 -5.91 4.08
N ARG A 296 -11.43 -4.78 4.75
CA ARG A 296 -12.00 -4.85 6.09
C ARG A 296 -13.43 -5.38 6.11
N ASN A 297 -14.30 -4.92 5.21
CA ASN A 297 -15.62 -5.55 5.05
C ASN A 297 -15.48 -7.05 4.82
N ASN A 298 -14.37 -7.46 4.24
CA ASN A 298 -14.08 -8.85 3.95
C ASN A 298 -13.44 -9.62 5.12
N MET A 299 -13.02 -8.94 6.20
CA MET A 299 -12.33 -9.57 7.35
C MET A 299 -13.04 -9.41 8.68
N VAL A 300 -14.19 -8.75 8.67
CA VAL A 300 -15.03 -8.54 9.85
C VAL A 300 -16.37 -9.20 9.61
N PRO A 301 -16.88 -10.00 10.56
CA PRO A 301 -18.15 -10.67 10.39
C PRO A 301 -19.33 -9.69 10.35
N GLN A 302 -20.44 -10.14 9.80
CA GLN A 302 -21.71 -9.44 9.93
C GLN A 302 -22.13 -9.44 11.39
N ARG A 303 -22.78 -8.35 11.83
CA ARG A 303 -23.23 -8.19 13.20
C ARG A 303 -24.14 -9.33 13.68
N GLU A 304 -25.04 -9.78 12.82
CA GLU A 304 -26.00 -10.83 13.12
C GLU A 304 -25.32 -12.15 13.47
N TYR A 305 -24.20 -12.45 12.82
CA TYR A 305 -23.42 -13.67 13.12
C TYR A 305 -22.74 -13.58 14.48
N MET A 306 -22.45 -12.38 14.99
CA MET A 306 -21.78 -12.20 16.28
C MET A 306 -22.73 -12.39 17.49
N ALA A 307 -24.03 -12.47 17.28
CA ALA A 307 -25.01 -12.61 18.36
C ALA A 307 -24.86 -13.90 19.17
N GLY A 308 -24.29 -14.97 18.58
CA GLY A 308 -24.07 -16.25 19.25
C GLY A 308 -22.66 -16.46 19.78
N TYR A 309 -21.81 -15.42 19.76
CA TYR A 309 -20.39 -15.55 20.11
C TYR A 309 -19.98 -14.55 21.20
N CYS A 310 -18.87 -14.87 21.85
CA CYS A 310 -18.29 -14.08 22.93
C CYS A 310 -16.77 -13.94 22.77
N ASP A 311 -16.18 -13.07 23.56
CA ASP A 311 -14.74 -12.96 23.66
C ASP A 311 -14.11 -14.01 24.60
N GLU A 312 -12.82 -13.90 24.84
CA GLU A 312 -12.05 -14.80 25.71
C GLU A 312 -12.48 -14.77 27.20
N THR A 313 -13.27 -13.80 27.60
CA THR A 313 -13.85 -13.70 28.97
C THR A 313 -15.24 -14.31 29.04
N GLY A 314 -15.82 -14.69 27.91
CA GLY A 314 -17.22 -15.13 27.80
C GLY A 314 -18.21 -13.99 27.71
N THR A 315 -17.75 -12.74 27.52
CA THR A 315 -18.62 -11.57 27.31
C THR A 315 -19.15 -11.58 25.87
N PRO A 316 -20.48 -11.56 25.67
CA PRO A 316 -21.07 -11.52 24.34
C PRO A 316 -20.57 -10.31 23.52
N PHE A 317 -20.20 -10.51 22.26
CA PHE A 317 -19.65 -9.44 21.43
C PHE A 317 -20.59 -8.23 21.29
N LEU A 318 -21.90 -8.47 21.22
CA LEU A 318 -22.88 -7.40 21.10
C LEU A 318 -23.05 -6.56 22.38
N GLU A 319 -22.52 -7.03 23.52
CA GLU A 319 -22.53 -6.34 24.80
C GLU A 319 -21.20 -5.58 25.08
N ILE A 320 -20.15 -5.82 24.27
CA ILE A 320 -18.87 -5.13 24.44
C ILE A 320 -19.05 -3.67 24.00
N PRO A 321 -18.82 -2.67 24.89
CA PRO A 321 -18.96 -1.26 24.53
C PRO A 321 -18.07 -0.87 23.34
N GLY A 322 -18.65 -0.20 22.35
CA GLY A 322 -17.94 0.23 21.16
C GLY A 322 -17.59 -0.88 20.16
N TYR A 323 -17.93 -2.14 20.44
CA TYR A 323 -17.76 -3.24 19.51
C TYR A 323 -18.93 -3.27 18.51
N ASN A 324 -18.93 -2.33 17.59
CA ASN A 324 -19.92 -2.26 16.52
C ASN A 324 -19.25 -2.54 15.16
N LEU A 325 -18.64 -3.72 15.06
CA LEU A 325 -18.01 -4.18 13.83
C LEU A 325 -19.09 -4.74 12.89
N GLN A 326 -19.05 -4.30 11.65
CA GLN A 326 -19.99 -4.74 10.62
C GLN A 326 -19.24 -4.95 9.31
N GLY A 327 -19.29 -6.16 8.77
CA GLY A 327 -18.60 -6.55 7.55
C GLY A 327 -19.24 -7.74 6.86
N LEU A 328 -18.53 -8.37 5.94
CA LEU A 328 -19.01 -9.50 5.14
C LEU A 328 -18.25 -10.81 5.40
N MET A 329 -17.15 -10.76 6.13
CA MET A 329 -16.26 -11.89 6.48
C MET A 329 -15.97 -12.83 5.30
N ARG A 330 -15.34 -12.31 4.27
CA ARG A 330 -14.98 -13.09 3.07
C ARG A 330 -13.60 -13.73 3.15
N TYR A 331 -12.68 -13.16 3.94
CA TYR A 331 -11.33 -13.68 4.18
C TYR A 331 -11.21 -14.10 5.63
N GLN A 332 -10.86 -15.35 5.86
CA GLN A 332 -10.60 -15.87 7.19
C GLN A 332 -9.11 -16.07 7.39
N VAL A 333 -8.57 -15.39 8.39
CA VAL A 333 -7.24 -15.69 8.90
C VAL A 333 -7.23 -17.10 9.49
N LYS A 334 -6.23 -17.91 9.16
CA LYS A 334 -6.09 -19.26 9.70
C LYS A 334 -6.06 -19.26 11.23
N LYS A 335 -6.79 -20.17 11.83
CA LYS A 335 -6.88 -20.32 13.28
C LYS A 335 -5.50 -20.46 13.95
N ASP A 336 -4.60 -21.13 13.29
CA ASP A 336 -3.26 -21.41 13.80
C ASP A 336 -2.41 -20.15 14.00
N HIS A 337 -2.64 -19.07 13.23
CA HIS A 337 -1.91 -17.81 13.45
C HIS A 337 -2.21 -17.19 14.80
N TYR A 338 -3.46 -17.22 15.26
CA TYR A 338 -3.80 -16.74 16.60
C TYR A 338 -3.17 -17.60 17.69
N LEU A 339 -3.19 -18.91 17.51
CA LEU A 339 -2.78 -19.89 18.53
C LEU A 339 -1.26 -20.06 18.63
N LYS A 340 -0.52 -19.86 17.51
CA LYS A 340 0.85 -20.36 17.39
C LYS A 340 1.88 -19.34 16.89
N SER A 341 1.47 -18.22 16.26
CA SER A 341 2.44 -17.29 15.66
C SER A 341 3.07 -16.31 16.65
N PHE A 342 2.51 -16.17 17.83
CA PHE A 342 2.97 -15.21 18.83
C PHE A 342 3.30 -15.92 20.14
N ARG A 343 4.40 -15.50 20.77
CA ARG A 343 4.72 -15.95 22.14
C ARG A 343 3.91 -15.17 23.18
N GLU A 344 3.86 -15.74 24.37
CA GLU A 344 3.36 -15.02 25.56
C GLU A 344 4.12 -13.71 25.75
N GLY A 345 3.41 -12.64 26.08
CA GLY A 345 3.98 -11.30 26.23
C GLY A 345 4.02 -10.47 24.96
N ASP A 346 3.91 -11.06 23.76
CA ASP A 346 3.86 -10.28 22.50
C ASP A 346 2.51 -9.55 22.38
N THR A 347 2.55 -8.23 22.61
CA THR A 347 1.35 -7.38 22.61
C THR A 347 0.69 -7.25 21.25
N ARG A 348 1.42 -7.59 20.15
CA ARG A 348 0.91 -7.53 18.81
C ARG A 348 -0.23 -8.50 18.55
N LEU A 349 -0.24 -9.67 19.23
CA LEU A 349 -1.35 -10.62 19.09
C LEU A 349 -2.69 -9.94 19.35
N LYS A 350 -2.85 -9.32 20.51
CA LYS A 350 -4.10 -8.63 20.91
C LYS A 350 -4.34 -7.33 20.13
N GLY A 351 -3.28 -6.72 19.61
CA GLY A 351 -3.38 -5.53 18.78
C GLY A 351 -3.71 -5.82 17.31
N THR A 352 -3.63 -7.08 16.89
CA THR A 352 -3.81 -7.50 15.48
C THR A 352 -5.04 -8.37 15.29
N LEU A 353 -5.27 -9.33 16.19
CA LEU A 353 -6.31 -10.33 16.10
C LEU A 353 -7.15 -10.36 17.38
N LYS A 354 -8.45 -10.51 17.22
CA LYS A 354 -9.39 -10.79 18.33
C LYS A 354 -9.94 -12.19 18.15
N ALA A 355 -9.84 -13.00 19.21
CA ALA A 355 -10.39 -14.35 19.20
C ALA A 355 -11.90 -14.33 19.40
N VAL A 356 -12.59 -15.20 18.68
CA VAL A 356 -14.04 -15.44 18.78
C VAL A 356 -14.25 -16.80 19.41
N TYR A 357 -15.09 -16.83 20.42
CA TYR A 357 -15.46 -18.04 21.15
C TYR A 357 -16.99 -18.28 21.10
N LYS A 358 -17.36 -19.55 21.19
CA LYS A 358 -18.72 -19.98 21.46
C LYS A 358 -18.81 -20.45 22.90
N LYS A 359 -19.74 -19.92 23.68
CA LYS A 359 -20.00 -20.37 25.03
C LYS A 359 -21.02 -21.49 25.02
N HIS A 360 -20.69 -22.63 25.62
CA HIS A 360 -21.59 -23.78 25.79
C HIS A 360 -22.43 -23.65 27.07
N GLU A 361 -23.47 -24.45 27.18
CA GLU A 361 -24.38 -24.44 28.34
C GLU A 361 -23.69 -24.77 29.69
N ASP A 362 -22.62 -25.57 29.63
CA ASP A 362 -21.77 -25.87 30.80
C ASP A 362 -20.78 -24.76 31.17
N GLY A 363 -20.80 -23.64 30.44
CA GLY A 363 -19.92 -22.50 30.65
C GLY A 363 -18.55 -22.59 29.96
N THR A 364 -18.24 -23.70 29.31
CA THR A 364 -16.97 -23.84 28.56
C THR A 364 -16.94 -22.94 27.33
N LEU A 365 -15.74 -22.47 26.97
CA LEU A 365 -15.50 -21.65 25.79
C LEU A 365 -14.79 -22.47 24.71
N GLU A 366 -15.43 -22.57 23.56
CA GLU A 366 -14.85 -23.18 22.35
C GLU A 366 -14.26 -22.08 21.47
N TYR A 367 -12.97 -22.14 21.15
CA TYR A 367 -12.33 -21.24 20.20
C TYR A 367 -12.82 -21.53 18.78
N ILE A 368 -13.35 -20.51 18.11
CA ILE A 368 -13.94 -20.61 16.77
C ILE A 368 -12.96 -20.11 15.70
N ALA A 369 -12.54 -18.84 15.75
CA ALA A 369 -11.70 -18.23 14.75
C ALA A 369 -11.13 -16.88 15.23
N PRO A 370 -10.04 -16.36 14.64
CA PRO A 370 -9.64 -14.98 14.84
C PRO A 370 -10.34 -14.06 13.84
N ILE A 371 -10.55 -12.82 14.24
CA ILE A 371 -10.99 -11.73 13.36
C ILE A 371 -9.96 -10.60 13.38
N GLN A 372 -9.97 -9.78 12.34
CA GLN A 372 -9.13 -8.60 12.23
C GLN A 372 -9.44 -7.61 13.37
N TYR A 373 -8.39 -7.10 14.05
CA TYR A 373 -8.51 -6.13 15.13
C TYR A 373 -7.48 -4.99 15.07
N LYS A 374 -6.59 -5.00 14.10
CA LYS A 374 -5.53 -4.00 13.93
C LYS A 374 -6.07 -2.61 13.58
N PHE A 375 -7.00 -2.56 12.65
CA PHE A 375 -7.66 -1.33 12.23
C PHE A 375 -9.07 -1.32 12.81
N GLN A 376 -9.29 -0.50 13.80
CA GLN A 376 -10.51 -0.53 14.59
C GLN A 376 -11.47 0.61 14.24
N GLY A 377 -11.03 1.61 13.48
CA GLY A 377 -11.83 2.80 13.24
C GLY A 377 -12.12 3.59 14.51
N THR A 378 -13.13 4.42 14.45
CA THR A 378 -13.59 5.24 15.58
C THR A 378 -15.11 5.39 15.56
N THR A 379 -15.70 5.76 16.70
CA THR A 379 -17.09 6.23 16.76
C THR A 379 -17.04 7.75 16.85
N LEU A 380 -17.56 8.44 15.85
CA LEU A 380 -17.59 9.90 15.83
C LEU A 380 -18.64 10.40 16.83
N GLU A 381 -18.40 11.61 17.36
CA GLU A 381 -19.34 12.28 18.25
C GLU A 381 -20.71 12.42 17.58
N GLY A 382 -21.76 12.03 18.31
CA GLY A 382 -23.15 12.04 17.81
C GLY A 382 -23.52 10.87 16.88
N SER A 383 -22.63 9.88 16.68
CA SER A 383 -22.91 8.68 15.89
C SER A 383 -22.92 7.43 16.80
N ASN A 384 -23.84 6.51 16.51
CA ASN A 384 -23.82 5.16 17.10
C ASN A 384 -23.11 4.15 16.19
N GLU A 385 -22.67 4.58 15.02
CA GLU A 385 -21.98 3.74 14.04
C GLU A 385 -20.49 4.00 14.05
N ARG A 386 -19.71 2.94 13.81
CA ARG A 386 -18.28 3.02 13.69
C ARG A 386 -17.89 3.53 12.31
N SER A 387 -17.09 4.58 12.29
CA SER A 387 -16.49 5.13 11.08
C SER A 387 -15.05 4.66 10.94
N TRP A 388 -14.61 4.46 9.73
CA TRP A 388 -13.34 3.81 9.46
C TRP A 388 -12.42 4.74 8.68
N TYR A 389 -12.03 5.76 9.36
CA TYR A 389 -11.14 6.79 8.86
C TYR A 389 -9.67 6.56 9.23
N ASP A 390 -9.30 5.30 9.56
CA ASP A 390 -7.89 4.95 9.77
C ASP A 390 -7.11 5.11 8.46
N ASP A 391 -5.94 5.73 8.53
CA ASP A 391 -5.01 5.78 7.42
C ASP A 391 -4.41 4.39 7.19
N TYR A 392 -4.15 4.06 5.92
CA TYR A 392 -3.53 2.78 5.57
C TYR A 392 -2.03 2.95 5.38
N PRO A 393 -1.18 2.32 6.22
CA PRO A 393 0.26 2.44 6.10
C PRO A 393 0.77 1.68 4.87
N ILE A 394 1.42 2.39 3.95
CA ILE A 394 2.20 1.79 2.87
C ILE A 394 3.61 1.51 3.38
N TYR A 395 4.23 2.51 4.04
CA TYR A 395 5.56 2.41 4.61
C TYR A 395 5.59 2.98 6.02
N ARG A 396 6.26 2.27 6.94
CA ARG A 396 6.49 2.72 8.30
C ARG A 396 7.85 2.27 8.81
N TYR A 397 8.34 2.87 9.88
CA TYR A 397 9.71 2.71 10.35
C TYR A 397 10.06 1.27 10.75
N ALA A 398 9.12 0.50 11.32
CA ALA A 398 9.35 -0.92 11.57
C ALA A 398 9.68 -1.70 10.29
N ASP A 399 9.07 -1.32 9.15
CA ASP A 399 9.38 -1.94 7.85
C ASP A 399 10.80 -1.58 7.39
N ALA A 400 11.20 -0.31 7.55
CA ALA A 400 12.57 0.12 7.26
C ALA A 400 13.60 -0.67 8.09
N LEU A 401 13.33 -0.86 9.38
CA LEU A 401 14.19 -1.64 10.26
C LEU A 401 14.32 -3.10 9.82
N LEU A 402 13.21 -3.77 9.53
CA LEU A 402 13.23 -5.18 9.14
C LEU A 402 13.78 -5.41 7.72
N LEU A 403 13.61 -4.46 6.79
CA LEU A 403 14.31 -4.49 5.49
C LEU A 403 15.83 -4.20 5.66
N LEU A 404 16.22 -3.33 6.59
CA LEU A 404 17.63 -3.11 6.91
C LEU A 404 18.26 -4.35 7.53
N ALA A 405 17.53 -5.04 8.43
CA ALA A 405 17.95 -6.31 8.99
C ALA A 405 18.17 -7.37 7.89
N GLU A 406 17.25 -7.45 6.92
CA GLU A 406 17.38 -8.35 5.76
C GLU A 406 18.61 -8.02 4.92
N ALA A 407 18.84 -6.74 4.59
CA ALA A 407 20.00 -6.30 3.84
C ALA A 407 21.33 -6.66 4.55
N LYS A 408 21.41 -6.40 5.86
CA LYS A 408 22.56 -6.76 6.70
C LYS A 408 22.80 -8.28 6.70
N ALA A 409 21.76 -9.07 6.94
CA ALA A 409 21.86 -10.53 6.95
C ALA A 409 22.36 -11.09 5.61
N LEU A 410 21.86 -10.57 4.48
CA LEU A 410 22.29 -10.95 3.13
C LEU A 410 23.75 -10.55 2.82
N LEU A 411 24.29 -9.55 3.52
CA LEU A 411 25.68 -9.11 3.44
C LEU A 411 26.58 -9.81 4.47
N GLY A 412 26.03 -10.70 5.31
CA GLY A 412 26.77 -11.37 6.39
C GLY A 412 27.05 -10.46 7.59
N GLU A 413 26.32 -9.37 7.74
CA GLU A 413 26.41 -8.43 8.86
C GLU A 413 25.35 -8.79 9.93
N ASP A 414 25.59 -8.35 11.18
CA ASP A 414 24.67 -8.60 12.31
C ASP A 414 23.39 -7.74 12.23
N PRO A 415 22.20 -8.34 12.15
CA PRO A 415 20.91 -7.64 12.12
C PRO A 415 20.26 -7.46 13.49
N SER A 416 20.93 -7.84 14.59
CA SER A 416 20.36 -7.93 15.94
C SER A 416 19.74 -6.62 16.42
N THR A 417 20.38 -5.49 16.08
CA THR A 417 19.91 -4.16 16.49
C THR A 417 18.52 -3.86 15.96
N GLU A 418 18.30 -4.11 14.67
CA GLU A 418 17.05 -3.80 13.99
C GLU A 418 15.92 -4.74 14.43
N ILE A 419 16.21 -6.04 14.49
CA ILE A 419 15.23 -7.06 14.92
C ILE A 419 14.82 -6.78 16.38
N ASN A 420 15.80 -6.54 17.25
CA ASN A 420 15.52 -6.35 18.68
C ASN A 420 14.83 -5.02 18.98
N ALA A 421 15.04 -3.97 18.18
CA ALA A 421 14.26 -2.74 18.31
C ALA A 421 12.74 -2.99 18.08
N VAL A 422 12.40 -3.78 17.06
CA VAL A 422 11.00 -4.15 16.78
C VAL A 422 10.45 -5.07 17.88
N ARG A 423 11.22 -6.05 18.33
CA ARG A 423 10.80 -6.97 19.40
C ARG A 423 10.65 -6.27 20.75
N GLU A 424 11.56 -5.39 21.12
CA GLU A 424 11.44 -4.62 22.37
C GLU A 424 10.15 -3.81 22.40
N ARG A 425 9.78 -3.14 21.29
CA ARG A 425 8.49 -2.47 21.18
C ARG A 425 7.31 -3.44 21.28
N ALA A 426 7.41 -4.62 20.66
CA ALA A 426 6.34 -5.61 20.63
C ALA A 426 6.04 -6.21 22.02
N TYR A 427 7.07 -6.45 22.82
CA TYR A 427 6.93 -6.99 24.16
C TYR A 427 6.80 -5.92 25.26
N GLY A 428 7.22 -4.68 24.95
CA GLY A 428 7.47 -3.64 25.95
C GLY A 428 8.80 -3.84 26.66
N SER A 429 9.52 -2.74 26.96
CA SER A 429 10.92 -2.79 27.45
C SER A 429 11.06 -3.58 28.76
N GLU A 430 10.08 -3.54 29.66
CA GLU A 430 10.13 -4.28 30.92
C GLU A 430 10.12 -5.79 30.69
N TYR A 431 9.12 -6.31 29.97
CA TYR A 431 9.01 -7.73 29.64
C TYR A 431 10.19 -8.20 28.79
N PHE A 432 10.54 -7.44 27.76
CA PHE A 432 11.66 -7.76 26.87
C PHE A 432 12.97 -7.91 27.65
N ASN A 433 13.28 -6.99 28.57
CA ASN A 433 14.50 -7.03 29.37
C ASN A 433 14.51 -8.20 30.37
N ALA A 434 13.35 -8.53 30.96
CA ALA A 434 13.21 -9.67 31.87
C ALA A 434 13.39 -11.03 31.15
N HIS A 435 13.00 -11.12 29.87
CA HIS A 435 12.98 -12.37 29.10
C HIS A 435 13.94 -12.36 27.91
N LYS A 436 15.03 -11.58 27.94
CA LYS A 436 15.98 -11.47 26.82
C LYS A 436 16.51 -12.82 26.32
N ASN A 437 16.71 -13.78 27.22
CA ASN A 437 17.23 -15.09 26.89
C ASN A 437 16.21 -15.97 26.11
N GLU A 438 14.99 -15.48 25.93
CA GLU A 438 13.90 -16.19 25.25
C GLU A 438 13.38 -15.45 24.04
N VAL A 439 13.22 -14.12 24.14
CA VAL A 439 12.52 -13.33 23.13
C VAL A 439 13.44 -12.45 22.26
N ALA A 440 14.62 -12.05 22.78
CA ALA A 440 15.55 -11.27 21.98
C ALA A 440 16.24 -12.14 20.91
N TYR A 441 16.41 -11.60 19.71
CA TYR A 441 17.23 -12.24 18.68
C TYR A 441 18.71 -12.35 19.17
N PRO A 442 19.38 -13.51 19.06
CA PRO A 442 18.98 -14.75 18.39
C PRO A 442 18.46 -15.86 19.35
N ASN A 443 17.71 -15.53 20.37
CA ASN A 443 17.37 -16.45 21.47
C ASN A 443 15.99 -17.10 21.35
N ASP A 444 15.12 -16.63 20.46
CA ASP A 444 13.80 -17.24 20.23
C ASP A 444 13.97 -18.59 19.53
N LYS A 445 13.68 -19.67 20.25
CA LYS A 445 13.95 -21.02 19.76
C LYS A 445 12.78 -21.63 19.00
N GLY A 446 13.08 -22.29 17.88
CA GLY A 446 12.09 -23.04 17.08
C GLY A 446 11.36 -24.10 17.87
N SER A 447 11.99 -24.66 18.91
CA SER A 447 11.35 -25.63 19.80
C SER A 447 10.11 -25.08 20.56
N PHE A 448 9.97 -23.79 20.70
CA PHE A 448 8.76 -23.19 21.26
C PHE A 448 7.54 -23.36 20.32
N TYR A 449 7.80 -23.42 19.01
CA TYR A 449 6.78 -23.47 17.98
C TYR A 449 6.53 -24.90 17.48
N ASN A 450 6.79 -25.93 18.32
CA ASN A 450 6.51 -27.32 17.96
C ASN A 450 5.11 -27.46 17.38
N ASP A 451 4.99 -28.22 16.31
CA ASP A 451 3.74 -28.46 15.58
C ASP A 451 3.16 -27.21 14.84
N ASN A 452 3.93 -26.13 14.73
CA ASN A 452 3.53 -24.96 13.94
C ASN A 452 4.24 -24.94 12.58
N PRO A 453 3.52 -25.16 11.47
CA PRO A 453 4.12 -25.17 10.13
C PRO A 453 4.58 -23.79 9.64
N PHE A 454 4.21 -22.72 10.34
CA PHE A 454 4.55 -21.34 9.95
C PHE A 454 5.81 -20.82 10.63
N GLU A 455 6.39 -21.58 11.57
CA GLU A 455 7.39 -21.02 12.47
C GLU A 455 8.67 -21.83 12.58
N ALA A 456 9.78 -21.16 12.28
CA ALA A 456 11.11 -21.53 12.73
C ALA A 456 11.56 -20.61 13.86
N GLY A 457 12.55 -21.01 14.63
CA GLY A 457 13.19 -20.12 15.60
C GLY A 457 14.22 -19.21 14.94
N ASP A 458 15.03 -18.57 15.78
CA ASP A 458 16.12 -17.68 15.35
C ASP A 458 17.36 -18.41 14.84
N GLU A 459 17.30 -19.74 14.71
CA GLU A 459 18.39 -20.58 14.21
C GLU A 459 18.77 -20.23 12.75
N ASN A 460 17.81 -19.73 11.97
CA ASN A 460 18.00 -19.22 10.63
C ASN A 460 17.62 -17.73 10.60
N VAL A 461 18.58 -16.88 10.34
CA VAL A 461 18.37 -15.41 10.35
C VAL A 461 17.31 -14.96 9.36
N MET A 462 17.25 -15.54 8.16
CA MET A 462 16.28 -15.14 7.13
C MET A 462 14.87 -15.57 7.53
N GLU A 463 14.71 -16.75 8.08
CA GLU A 463 13.42 -17.23 8.61
C GLU A 463 12.99 -16.40 9.83
N ALA A 464 13.91 -16.03 10.71
CA ALA A 464 13.65 -15.15 11.84
C ALA A 464 13.09 -13.79 11.38
N ILE A 465 13.69 -13.18 10.35
CA ILE A 465 13.23 -11.91 9.78
C ILE A 465 11.86 -12.10 9.11
N LEU A 466 11.68 -13.14 8.31
CA LEU A 466 10.41 -13.43 7.63
C LEU A 466 9.26 -13.63 8.62
N LYS A 467 9.52 -14.30 9.74
CA LYS A 467 8.60 -14.51 10.85
C LYS A 467 8.29 -13.20 11.57
N GLU A 468 9.32 -12.39 11.86
CA GLU A 468 9.13 -11.09 12.49
C GLU A 468 8.29 -10.15 11.62
N ARG A 469 8.52 -10.16 10.30
CA ARG A 469 7.70 -9.43 9.33
C ARG A 469 6.25 -9.91 9.31
N LEU A 470 5.99 -11.22 9.42
CA LEU A 470 4.62 -11.75 9.54
C LEU A 470 3.90 -11.15 10.75
N ARG A 471 4.50 -11.23 11.95
CA ARG A 471 3.89 -10.71 13.18
C ARG A 471 3.62 -9.22 13.12
N GLU A 472 4.54 -8.49 12.52
CA GLU A 472 4.51 -7.04 12.47
C GLU A 472 3.50 -6.50 11.45
N PHE A 473 3.40 -7.16 10.26
CA PHE A 473 2.71 -6.59 9.10
C PHE A 473 1.42 -7.32 8.69
N PHE A 474 0.79 -8.09 9.56
CA PHE A 474 -0.56 -8.58 9.30
C PHE A 474 -1.46 -7.44 8.83
N PHE A 475 -2.21 -7.66 7.77
CA PHE A 475 -3.17 -6.70 7.19
C PHE A 475 -2.55 -5.45 6.53
N GLU A 476 -1.24 -5.47 6.22
CA GLU A 476 -0.57 -4.34 5.56
C GLU A 476 -0.17 -4.64 4.10
N GLY A 477 -0.67 -5.71 3.51
CA GLY A 477 -0.47 -6.02 2.09
C GLY A 477 0.96 -6.43 1.73
N LYS A 478 1.73 -7.01 2.65
CA LYS A 478 3.17 -7.29 2.45
C LYS A 478 3.50 -8.78 2.34
N ARG A 479 2.74 -9.64 3.01
CA ARG A 479 3.11 -11.05 3.22
C ARG A 479 3.40 -11.82 1.95
N TRP A 480 2.59 -11.65 0.89
CA TRP A 480 2.81 -12.33 -0.38
C TRP A 480 4.14 -11.96 -1.03
N TYR A 481 4.47 -10.67 -1.00
CA TYR A 481 5.74 -10.20 -1.57
C TYR A 481 6.94 -10.60 -0.72
N ASP A 482 6.78 -10.67 0.61
CA ASP A 482 7.81 -11.21 1.50
C ASP A 482 8.07 -12.69 1.18
N LEU A 483 7.05 -13.53 1.11
CA LEU A 483 7.19 -14.95 0.74
C LEU A 483 7.86 -15.16 -0.62
N ARG A 484 7.59 -14.28 -1.59
CA ARG A 484 8.21 -14.34 -2.92
C ARG A 484 9.65 -13.85 -2.93
N ARG A 485 10.01 -12.98 -2.00
CA ARG A 485 11.37 -12.44 -1.92
C ARG A 485 12.28 -13.37 -1.13
N PHE A 486 11.80 -13.99 -0.07
CA PHE A 486 12.54 -14.94 0.77
C PHE A 486 12.66 -16.33 0.16
#